data_905a5c2e0915af856e665512bd03a6f7
#
_entry.id   905a5c2e0915af856e665512bd03a6f7
#
_cell.length_a   1.000
_cell.length_b   1.000
_cell.length_c   1.000
_cell.angle_alpha   90.00
_cell.angle_beta   90.00
_cell.angle_gamma   90.00
#
_symmetry.space_group_name_H-M   'P 1'
#
loop_
_entity.id
_entity.type
_entity.pdbx_description
1 polymer ?
#
loop_
_entity_poly.entity_id
_entity_poly.type
_entity_poly.pdbx_seq_one_letter_code
_entity_poly.pdbx_strand_id
1 'polypeptide(L)'
;VTEADGSPGQWYLHLFDSSQPDFNWENPEVSDFFDDVLRFWLDRGVDGFRIDVAHGLMKVPGLPDLSENELADTSPDAQKPFWNQDAVHEVYRRWHNVLAEYGPDRILTAEAWVWPLQSMAKYVRPDEMHHAFNFAYLSTSWNAQNVRGVVDESLAAFGAVGAPSTWVLSNHDVIRHSSRLAIGALDSIVPGGLGPDSPDKPDPDVAMRRGRAA
;
A
#
# COMPACT_ATOMS: atom_id res chain seq x y z
N VAL A 1 5.40 10.17 -24.85
CA VAL A 1 4.25 10.48 -25.71
C VAL A 1 4.75 10.59 -27.16
N THR A 2 3.91 10.20 -28.12
CA THR A 2 4.17 10.42 -29.53
C THR A 2 3.21 11.48 -30.02
N GLU A 3 3.73 12.52 -30.66
CA GLU A 3 2.94 13.60 -31.23
C GLU A 3 2.13 13.13 -32.44
N ALA A 4 1.14 13.92 -32.87
CA ALA A 4 0.26 13.55 -33.97
C ALA A 4 0.99 13.36 -35.32
N ASP A 5 2.14 13.98 -35.49
CA ASP A 5 3.02 13.85 -36.67
C ASP A 5 4.02 12.69 -36.57
N GLY A 6 3.97 11.89 -35.48
CA GLY A 6 4.86 10.76 -35.24
C GLY A 6 6.19 11.13 -34.58
N SER A 7 6.46 12.40 -34.28
CA SER A 7 7.67 12.82 -33.59
C SER A 7 7.63 12.48 -32.08
N PRO A 8 8.79 12.35 -31.42
CA PRO A 8 8.84 12.21 -29.95
C PRO A 8 8.32 13.47 -29.27
N GLY A 9 7.33 13.31 -28.41
CA GLY A 9 6.79 14.39 -27.58
C GLY A 9 7.36 14.37 -26.16
N GLN A 10 6.62 14.92 -25.23
CA GLN A 10 7.03 14.99 -23.82
C GLN A 10 7.00 13.62 -23.15
N TRP A 11 7.85 13.47 -22.14
CA TRP A 11 7.83 12.33 -21.22
C TRP A 11 6.86 12.58 -20.06
N TYR A 12 6.29 11.52 -19.54
CA TYR A 12 5.51 11.54 -18.31
C TYR A 12 5.93 10.39 -17.40
N LEU A 13 5.81 10.59 -16.10
CA LEU A 13 6.08 9.53 -15.13
C LEU A 13 4.91 8.55 -15.08
N HIS A 14 5.23 7.26 -15.06
CA HIS A 14 4.31 6.19 -14.71
C HIS A 14 5.06 5.12 -13.91
N LEU A 15 4.60 4.82 -12.71
CA LEU A 15 5.19 3.77 -11.86
C LEU A 15 4.66 2.38 -12.20
N PHE A 16 3.49 2.32 -12.81
CA PHE A 16 2.82 1.11 -13.26
C PHE A 16 2.70 1.09 -14.78
N ASP A 17 1.56 0.70 -15.31
CA ASP A 17 1.34 0.63 -16.75
C ASP A 17 1.42 2.01 -17.41
N SER A 18 1.91 2.07 -18.64
CA SER A 18 2.01 3.32 -19.40
C SER A 18 0.66 4.01 -19.67
N SER A 19 -0.45 3.33 -19.51
CA SER A 19 -1.80 3.91 -19.56
C SER A 19 -2.22 4.55 -18.23
N GLN A 20 -1.39 4.49 -17.19
CA GLN A 20 -1.65 5.00 -15.84
C GLN A 20 -0.61 6.07 -15.46
N PRO A 21 -0.69 7.30 -16.03
CA PRO A 21 0.26 8.36 -15.69
C PRO A 21 0.11 8.77 -14.21
N ASP A 22 1.26 9.00 -13.55
CA ASP A 22 1.28 9.53 -12.20
C ASP A 22 0.95 11.03 -12.19
N PHE A 23 0.20 11.47 -11.19
CA PHE A 23 -0.07 12.88 -10.96
C PHE A 23 1.15 13.60 -10.36
N ASN A 24 1.32 14.86 -10.74
CA ASN A 24 2.30 15.73 -10.09
C ASN A 24 1.70 16.34 -8.80
N TRP A 25 1.94 15.70 -7.68
CA TRP A 25 1.45 16.14 -6.37
C TRP A 25 2.14 17.40 -5.82
N GLU A 26 3.20 17.89 -6.47
CA GLU A 26 3.76 19.21 -6.17
C GLU A 26 2.89 20.34 -6.77
N ASN A 27 2.03 20.03 -7.74
CA ASN A 27 1.07 20.98 -8.25
C ASN A 27 -0.14 21.08 -7.30
N PRO A 28 -0.41 22.25 -6.68
CA PRO A 28 -1.53 22.41 -5.76
C PRO A 28 -2.91 22.15 -6.41
N GLU A 29 -3.06 22.33 -7.71
CA GLU A 29 -4.30 22.01 -8.42
C GLU A 29 -4.64 20.52 -8.37
N VAL A 30 -3.63 19.65 -8.28
CA VAL A 30 -3.85 18.19 -8.10
C VAL A 30 -4.45 17.93 -6.73
N SER A 31 -3.90 18.55 -5.69
CA SER A 31 -4.44 18.41 -4.33
C SER A 31 -5.88 18.96 -4.24
N ASP A 32 -6.15 20.13 -4.83
CA ASP A 32 -7.49 20.72 -4.88
C ASP A 32 -8.48 19.81 -5.61
N PHE A 33 -8.06 19.26 -6.75
CA PHE A 33 -8.88 18.31 -7.52
C PHE A 33 -9.26 17.07 -6.71
N PHE A 34 -8.32 16.48 -5.97
CA PHE A 34 -8.61 15.29 -5.15
C PHE A 34 -9.46 15.61 -3.92
N ASP A 35 -9.35 16.79 -3.33
CA ASP A 35 -10.30 17.25 -2.31
C ASP A 35 -11.73 17.29 -2.86
N ASP A 36 -11.90 17.80 -4.08
CA ASP A 36 -13.20 17.86 -4.74
C ASP A 36 -13.71 16.44 -5.09
N VAL A 37 -12.83 15.52 -5.49
CA VAL A 37 -13.20 14.11 -5.69
C VAL A 37 -13.71 13.48 -4.40
N LEU A 38 -13.05 13.71 -3.27
CA LEU A 38 -13.50 13.20 -1.97
C LEU A 38 -14.89 13.79 -1.62
N ARG A 39 -15.06 15.11 -1.70
CA ARG A 39 -16.35 15.77 -1.44
C ARG A 39 -17.44 15.27 -2.37
N PHE A 40 -17.15 15.09 -3.66
CA PHE A 40 -18.10 14.58 -4.64
C PHE A 40 -18.71 13.23 -4.22
N TRP A 41 -17.90 12.33 -3.69
CA TRP A 41 -18.37 11.03 -3.24
C TRP A 41 -19.01 11.06 -1.86
N LEU A 42 -18.47 11.86 -0.93
CA LEU A 42 -19.05 12.06 0.40
C LEU A 42 -20.45 12.68 0.33
N ASP A 43 -20.67 13.65 -0.57
CA ASP A 43 -22.01 14.25 -0.85
C ASP A 43 -23.01 13.21 -1.36
N ARG A 44 -22.53 12.10 -1.93
CA ARG A 44 -23.35 10.98 -2.41
C ARG A 44 -23.54 9.87 -1.39
N GLY A 45 -23.05 10.07 -0.18
CA GLY A 45 -23.25 9.15 0.94
C GLY A 45 -22.21 8.04 1.06
N VAL A 46 -21.04 8.19 0.44
CA VAL A 46 -19.91 7.29 0.69
C VAL A 46 -19.38 7.52 2.10
N ASP A 47 -19.12 6.45 2.84
CA ASP A 47 -18.70 6.52 4.24
C ASP A 47 -17.17 6.53 4.43
N GLY A 48 -16.41 6.27 3.37
CA GLY A 48 -14.94 6.30 3.43
C GLY A 48 -14.28 5.79 2.16
N PHE A 49 -12.94 5.80 2.17
CA PHE A 49 -12.15 5.46 0.99
C PHE A 49 -10.99 4.53 1.34
N ARG A 50 -10.72 3.57 0.46
CA ARG A 50 -9.44 2.89 0.39
C ARG A 50 -8.52 3.70 -0.54
N ILE A 51 -7.36 4.04 -0.05
CA ILE A 51 -6.36 4.76 -0.81
C ILE A 51 -5.37 3.76 -1.38
N ASP A 52 -5.44 3.58 -2.68
CA ASP A 52 -4.55 2.71 -3.45
C ASP A 52 -3.14 3.29 -3.49
N VAL A 53 -2.13 2.43 -3.38
CA VAL A 53 -0.71 2.82 -3.43
C VAL A 53 -0.41 4.08 -2.59
N ALA A 54 -0.94 4.13 -1.38
CA ALA A 54 -0.89 5.31 -0.53
C ALA A 54 0.54 5.85 -0.26
N HIS A 55 1.56 5.02 -0.40
CA HIS A 55 2.96 5.39 -0.23
C HIS A 55 3.62 5.95 -1.51
N GLY A 56 2.89 5.99 -2.62
CA GLY A 56 3.42 6.36 -3.93
C GLY A 56 3.00 7.73 -4.46
N LEU A 57 2.24 8.54 -3.72
CA LEU A 57 1.73 9.82 -4.25
C LEU A 57 2.86 10.84 -4.42
N MET A 58 3.64 11.08 -3.37
CA MET A 58 4.75 12.05 -3.41
C MET A 58 6.05 11.42 -3.89
N LYS A 59 6.80 12.16 -4.68
CA LYS A 59 8.14 11.80 -5.18
C LYS A 59 9.17 12.80 -4.69
N VAL A 60 10.44 12.40 -4.71
CA VAL A 60 11.52 13.37 -4.49
C VAL A 60 11.49 14.42 -5.59
N PRO A 61 11.56 15.73 -5.25
CA PRO A 61 11.61 16.81 -6.24
C PRO A 61 12.70 16.60 -7.29
N GLY A 62 12.34 16.87 -8.55
CA GLY A 62 13.26 16.73 -9.67
C GLY A 62 13.35 15.32 -10.26
N LEU A 63 12.66 14.34 -9.68
CA LEU A 63 12.60 12.96 -10.18
C LEU A 63 13.99 12.40 -10.54
N PRO A 64 14.88 12.23 -9.56
CA PRO A 64 16.24 11.75 -9.82
C PRO A 64 16.24 10.35 -10.43
N ASP A 65 17.11 10.14 -11.41
CA ASP A 65 17.35 8.82 -12.00
C ASP A 65 17.94 7.85 -10.97
N LEU A 66 17.57 6.59 -11.07
CA LEU A 66 18.16 5.50 -10.31
C LEU A 66 19.15 4.75 -11.19
N SER A 67 20.27 4.33 -10.60
CA SER A 67 21.13 3.32 -11.21
C SER A 67 20.42 1.97 -11.30
N GLU A 68 20.89 1.09 -12.17
CA GLU A 68 20.34 -0.28 -12.31
C GLU A 68 20.38 -1.04 -10.98
N ASN A 69 21.41 -0.84 -10.17
CA ASN A 69 21.54 -1.49 -8.86
C ASN A 69 20.50 -0.98 -7.85
N GLU A 70 20.28 0.33 -7.80
CA GLU A 70 19.26 0.93 -6.93
C GLU A 70 17.85 0.52 -7.38
N LEU A 71 17.61 0.42 -8.69
CA LEU A 71 16.33 -0.03 -9.22
C LEU A 71 16.08 -1.50 -8.89
N ALA A 72 17.11 -2.34 -8.96
CA ALA A 72 17.04 -3.77 -8.66
C ALA A 72 16.99 -4.09 -7.16
N ASP A 73 17.34 -3.14 -6.29
CA ASP A 73 17.27 -3.35 -4.84
C ASP A 73 15.80 -3.48 -4.39
N THR A 74 15.43 -4.65 -3.92
CA THR A 74 14.10 -4.99 -3.39
C THR A 74 14.11 -5.18 -1.87
N SER A 75 15.19 -4.76 -1.20
CA SER A 75 15.27 -4.86 0.26
C SER A 75 14.16 -4.02 0.93
N PRO A 76 13.64 -4.45 2.09
CA PRO A 76 12.54 -3.75 2.76
C PRO A 76 12.85 -2.31 3.18
N ASP A 77 14.12 -1.97 3.30
CA ASP A 77 14.64 -0.66 3.67
C ASP A 77 15.21 0.14 2.49
N ALA A 78 15.09 -0.39 1.26
CA ALA A 78 15.49 0.35 0.05
C ALA A 78 14.71 1.66 -0.06
N GLN A 79 15.45 2.77 -0.03
CA GLN A 79 14.88 4.10 -0.21
C GLN A 79 14.81 4.44 -1.69
N LYS A 80 13.61 4.52 -2.25
CA LYS A 80 13.40 4.91 -3.64
C LYS A 80 12.76 6.29 -3.72
N PRO A 81 13.13 7.14 -4.68
CA PRO A 81 12.66 8.53 -4.75
C PRO A 81 11.16 8.66 -5.04
N PHE A 82 10.48 7.57 -5.36
CA PHE A 82 9.06 7.54 -5.71
C PHE A 82 8.21 6.78 -4.67
N TRP A 83 8.80 6.26 -3.59
CA TRP A 83 8.06 5.57 -2.53
C TRP A 83 8.27 6.19 -1.15
N ASN A 84 7.21 6.23 -0.37
CA ASN A 84 7.22 6.54 1.07
C ASN A 84 7.96 7.84 1.42
N GLN A 85 7.75 8.88 0.63
CA GLN A 85 8.31 10.21 0.91
C GLN A 85 7.54 10.87 2.05
N ASP A 86 8.24 11.51 3.00
CA ASP A 86 7.58 12.14 4.17
C ASP A 86 6.54 13.21 3.78
N ALA A 87 6.68 13.85 2.63
CA ALA A 87 5.71 14.82 2.12
C ALA A 87 4.32 14.22 1.86
N VAL A 88 4.19 12.89 1.69
CA VAL A 88 2.88 12.24 1.48
C VAL A 88 1.93 12.42 2.66
N HIS A 89 2.48 12.56 3.86
CA HIS A 89 1.70 12.73 5.08
C HIS A 89 0.89 14.02 5.11
N GLU A 90 1.35 15.08 4.43
CA GLU A 90 0.58 16.33 4.29
C GLU A 90 -0.69 16.14 3.45
N VAL A 91 -0.63 15.28 2.42
CA VAL A 91 -1.81 14.93 1.62
C VAL A 91 -2.86 14.26 2.51
N TYR A 92 -2.45 13.35 3.39
CA TYR A 92 -3.38 12.61 4.25
C TYR A 92 -3.95 13.47 5.38
N ARG A 93 -3.20 14.40 5.94
CA ARG A 93 -3.73 15.39 6.86
C ARG A 93 -4.78 16.27 6.20
N ARG A 94 -4.52 16.69 4.96
CA ARG A 94 -5.47 17.46 4.18
C ARG A 94 -6.76 16.68 3.93
N TRP A 95 -6.66 15.42 3.53
CA TRP A 95 -7.82 14.56 3.31
C TRP A 95 -8.56 14.21 4.60
N HIS A 96 -7.85 14.02 5.70
CA HIS A 96 -8.46 13.87 7.01
C HIS A 96 -9.38 15.05 7.35
N ASN A 97 -8.91 16.28 7.10
CA ASN A 97 -9.70 17.48 7.33
C ASN A 97 -10.93 17.55 6.41
N VAL A 98 -10.82 17.14 5.15
CA VAL A 98 -11.99 17.04 4.23
C VAL A 98 -13.02 16.06 4.77
N LEU A 99 -12.61 14.89 5.24
CA LEU A 99 -13.54 13.91 5.81
C LEU A 99 -14.21 14.44 7.08
N ALA A 100 -13.48 15.17 7.91
CA ALA A 100 -14.01 15.76 9.14
C ALA A 100 -15.16 16.76 8.88
N GLU A 101 -15.24 17.38 7.69
CA GLU A 101 -16.38 18.22 7.29
C GLU A 101 -17.70 17.42 7.25
N TYR A 102 -17.64 16.09 7.06
CA TYR A 102 -18.79 15.18 6.91
C TYR A 102 -19.10 14.37 8.19
N GLY A 103 -18.35 14.57 9.25
CA GLY A 103 -18.58 13.93 10.55
C GLY A 103 -17.53 12.88 10.92
N PRO A 104 -17.57 12.38 12.16
CA PRO A 104 -16.53 11.54 12.74
C PRO A 104 -16.56 10.09 12.24
N ASP A 105 -17.59 9.69 11.51
CA ASP A 105 -17.78 8.31 11.04
C ASP A 105 -17.17 8.06 9.66
N ARG A 106 -16.51 9.05 9.08
CA ARG A 106 -15.86 8.94 7.78
C ARG A 106 -14.43 8.47 7.94
N ILE A 107 -14.02 7.46 7.16
CA ILE A 107 -12.72 6.81 7.33
C ILE A 107 -11.88 6.78 6.06
N LEU A 108 -10.56 6.77 6.25
CA LEU A 108 -9.56 6.48 5.21
C LEU A 108 -8.79 5.22 5.59
N THR A 109 -8.58 4.33 4.62
CA THR A 109 -7.78 3.12 4.79
C THR A 109 -6.62 3.12 3.79
N ALA A 110 -5.39 3.07 4.28
CA ALA A 110 -4.21 3.02 3.44
C ALA A 110 -3.94 1.61 2.90
N GLU A 111 -3.74 1.52 1.60
CA GLU A 111 -3.00 0.42 0.99
C GLU A 111 -1.56 0.89 0.78
N ALA A 112 -0.65 0.45 1.65
CA ALA A 112 0.74 0.90 1.64
C ALA A 112 1.70 -0.26 1.93
N TRP A 113 2.64 -0.50 1.00
CA TRP A 113 3.72 -1.46 1.16
C TRP A 113 4.94 -0.74 1.74
N VAL A 114 4.92 -0.52 3.06
CA VAL A 114 5.92 0.28 3.77
C VAL A 114 6.53 -0.51 4.93
N TRP A 115 7.83 -0.48 5.01
CA TRP A 115 8.63 -1.03 6.10
C TRP A 115 9.59 0.02 6.65
N PRO A 116 10.00 -0.09 7.92
CA PRO A 116 9.47 -0.98 8.96
C PRO A 116 8.06 -0.59 9.41
N LEU A 117 7.43 -1.38 10.30
CA LEU A 117 6.07 -1.13 10.81
C LEU A 117 5.93 0.26 11.46
N GLN A 118 6.98 0.81 12.04
CA GLN A 118 7.01 2.17 12.57
C GLN A 118 6.79 3.23 11.49
N SER A 119 7.29 2.99 10.27
CA SER A 119 7.03 3.88 9.12
C SER A 119 5.58 3.74 8.63
N MET A 120 5.05 2.51 8.60
CA MET A 120 3.64 2.28 8.27
C MET A 120 2.70 2.94 9.29
N ALA A 121 3.04 2.90 10.58
CA ALA A 121 2.25 3.51 11.64
C ALA A 121 2.10 5.04 11.49
N LYS A 122 3.03 5.71 10.80
CA LYS A 122 2.90 7.14 10.50
C LYS A 122 1.64 7.47 9.70
N TYR A 123 1.20 6.55 8.83
CA TYR A 123 0.00 6.75 7.98
C TYR A 123 -1.31 6.79 8.77
N VAL A 124 -1.30 6.31 10.01
CA VAL A 124 -2.49 6.22 10.86
C VAL A 124 -2.35 7.05 12.14
N ARG A 125 -1.56 8.11 12.10
CA ARG A 125 -1.54 9.11 13.17
C ARG A 125 -2.92 9.76 13.29
N PRO A 126 -3.29 10.32 14.47
CA PRO A 126 -4.64 10.82 14.72
C PRO A 126 -5.15 11.88 13.74
N ASP A 127 -4.26 12.55 13.05
CA ASP A 127 -4.55 13.60 12.07
C ASP A 127 -4.40 13.13 10.60
N GLU A 128 -4.22 11.82 10.38
CA GLU A 128 -4.04 11.23 9.04
C GLU A 128 -5.13 10.18 8.73
N MET A 129 -4.75 9.00 8.21
CA MET A 129 -5.73 7.95 7.92
C MET A 129 -6.11 7.16 9.17
N HIS A 130 -7.21 6.43 9.10
CA HIS A 130 -7.76 5.69 10.25
C HIS A 130 -7.25 4.27 10.33
N HIS A 131 -6.98 3.66 9.18
CA HIS A 131 -6.50 2.29 9.03
C HIS A 131 -5.37 2.20 8.00
N ALA A 132 -4.46 1.25 8.19
CA ALA A 132 -3.50 0.83 7.17
C ALA A 132 -3.44 -0.70 7.18
N PHE A 133 -3.55 -1.32 6.02
CA PHE A 133 -3.45 -2.78 5.92
C PHE A 133 -2.09 -3.26 6.38
N ASN A 134 -2.08 -4.15 7.37
CA ASN A 134 -0.84 -4.71 7.93
C ASN A 134 -0.27 -5.78 6.99
N PHE A 135 0.51 -5.36 6.01
CA PHE A 135 1.14 -6.26 5.06
C PHE A 135 2.33 -7.04 5.63
N ALA A 136 2.89 -6.60 6.75
CA ALA A 136 3.87 -7.40 7.47
C ALA A 136 3.23 -8.70 8.01
N TYR A 137 2.01 -8.60 8.56
CA TYR A 137 1.24 -9.77 8.98
C TYR A 137 0.83 -10.65 7.79
N LEU A 138 0.34 -10.04 6.71
CA LEU A 138 -0.01 -10.75 5.47
C LEU A 138 1.18 -11.54 4.93
N SER A 139 2.39 -10.97 4.97
CA SER A 139 3.61 -11.55 4.40
C SER A 139 4.29 -12.57 5.30
N THR A 140 3.84 -12.68 6.55
CA THR A 140 4.47 -13.53 7.55
C THR A 140 4.31 -15.01 7.19
N SER A 141 5.40 -15.77 7.30
CA SER A 141 5.40 -17.22 7.12
C SER A 141 4.62 -17.92 8.24
N TRP A 142 4.02 -19.08 7.91
CA TRP A 142 3.22 -19.87 8.86
C TRP A 142 4.12 -20.59 9.89
N ASN A 143 4.62 -19.83 10.82
CA ASN A 143 5.46 -20.26 11.92
C ASN A 143 5.05 -19.50 13.19
N ALA A 144 4.87 -20.20 14.31
CA ALA A 144 4.35 -19.61 15.53
C ALA A 144 5.25 -18.47 16.07
N GLN A 145 6.56 -18.59 15.94
CA GLN A 145 7.48 -17.55 16.38
C GLN A 145 7.38 -16.29 15.51
N ASN A 146 7.33 -16.46 14.18
CA ASN A 146 7.22 -15.34 13.22
C ASN A 146 5.87 -14.63 13.36
N VAL A 147 4.77 -15.39 13.45
CA VAL A 147 3.43 -14.83 13.67
C VAL A 147 3.39 -14.06 14.99
N ARG A 148 3.95 -14.62 16.07
CA ARG A 148 4.03 -13.93 17.35
C ARG A 148 4.85 -12.64 17.25
N GLY A 149 6.02 -12.70 16.61
CA GLY A 149 6.91 -11.56 16.46
C GLY A 149 6.22 -10.40 15.73
N VAL A 150 5.58 -10.68 14.58
CA VAL A 150 4.88 -9.64 13.81
C VAL A 150 3.67 -9.08 14.56
N VAL A 151 2.97 -9.89 15.36
CA VAL A 151 1.86 -9.41 16.19
C VAL A 151 2.38 -8.48 17.29
N ASP A 152 3.40 -8.88 18.02
CA ASP A 152 3.97 -8.08 19.11
C ASP A 152 4.54 -6.76 18.58
N GLU A 153 5.26 -6.78 17.44
CA GLU A 153 5.79 -5.59 16.79
C GLU A 153 4.69 -4.66 16.26
N SER A 154 3.65 -5.24 15.65
CA SER A 154 2.51 -4.46 15.14
C SER A 154 1.77 -3.74 16.26
N LEU A 155 1.49 -4.44 17.36
CA LEU A 155 0.81 -3.84 18.52
C LEU A 155 1.65 -2.70 19.12
N ALA A 156 2.99 -2.87 19.17
CA ALA A 156 3.88 -1.83 19.64
C ALA A 156 3.91 -0.62 18.69
N ALA A 157 4.06 -0.83 17.39
CA ALA A 157 4.19 0.25 16.40
C ALA A 157 2.90 1.07 16.27
N PHE A 158 1.76 0.40 16.07
CA PHE A 158 0.47 1.07 15.92
C PHE A 158 -0.02 1.65 17.26
N GLY A 159 0.21 0.94 18.38
CA GLY A 159 -0.12 1.45 19.72
C GLY A 159 0.64 2.72 20.07
N ALA A 160 1.86 2.90 19.60
CA ALA A 160 2.66 4.12 19.83
C ALA A 160 2.04 5.37 19.20
N VAL A 161 1.19 5.23 18.19
CA VAL A 161 0.44 6.33 17.56
C VAL A 161 -1.06 6.33 17.96
N GLY A 162 -1.46 5.42 18.82
CA GLY A 162 -2.85 5.32 19.30
C GLY A 162 -3.82 4.67 18.30
N ALA A 163 -3.32 4.01 17.27
CA ALA A 163 -4.13 3.38 16.22
C ALA A 163 -4.24 1.85 16.42
N PRO A 164 -5.34 1.23 15.97
CA PRO A 164 -5.42 -0.23 15.88
C PRO A 164 -4.60 -0.75 14.71
N SER A 165 -4.07 -1.98 14.83
CA SER A 165 -3.53 -2.70 13.69
C SER A 165 -4.68 -3.29 12.85
N THR A 166 -4.68 -3.04 11.55
CA THR A 166 -5.66 -3.63 10.61
C THR A 166 -5.12 -4.94 10.05
N TRP A 167 -5.49 -6.03 10.68
CA TRP A 167 -5.04 -7.37 10.31
C TRP A 167 -5.59 -7.78 8.95
N VAL A 168 -4.72 -8.23 8.06
CA VAL A 168 -5.09 -8.68 6.72
C VAL A 168 -4.39 -9.99 6.38
N LEU A 169 -5.17 -10.96 5.90
CA LEU A 169 -4.66 -12.28 5.51
C LEU A 169 -4.52 -12.44 3.99
N SER A 170 -5.27 -11.69 3.22
CA SER A 170 -5.29 -11.78 1.76
C SER A 170 -5.70 -10.47 1.13
N ASN A 171 -5.23 -10.23 -0.10
CA ASN A 171 -5.77 -9.24 -1.02
C ASN A 171 -5.77 -9.81 -2.45
N HIS A 172 -6.09 -9.01 -3.45
CA HIS A 172 -6.15 -9.45 -4.85
C HIS A 172 -4.79 -9.52 -5.54
N ASP A 173 -3.74 -8.94 -4.94
CA ASP A 173 -2.38 -8.84 -5.52
C ASP A 173 -1.49 -10.01 -5.12
N VAL A 174 -1.88 -10.79 -4.12
CA VAL A 174 -1.07 -11.91 -3.61
C VAL A 174 -1.84 -13.21 -3.60
N ILE A 175 -1.11 -14.33 -3.51
CA ILE A 175 -1.69 -15.66 -3.34
C ILE A 175 -2.58 -15.66 -2.10
N ARG A 176 -3.83 -16.13 -2.24
CA ARG A 176 -4.79 -16.21 -1.13
C ARG A 176 -4.24 -17.00 0.04
N HIS A 177 -4.56 -16.58 1.26
CA HIS A 177 -3.94 -17.09 2.48
C HIS A 177 -3.97 -18.63 2.59
N SER A 178 -5.09 -19.27 2.28
CA SER A 178 -5.18 -20.72 2.37
C SER A 178 -4.16 -21.42 1.46
N SER A 179 -4.04 -20.99 0.21
CA SER A 179 -3.05 -21.53 -0.74
C SER A 179 -1.63 -21.18 -0.31
N ARG A 180 -1.38 -19.92 0.02
CA ARG A 180 -0.06 -19.42 0.43
C ARG A 180 0.47 -20.14 1.67
N LEU A 181 -0.36 -20.31 2.69
CA LEU A 181 0.03 -20.99 3.94
C LEU A 181 0.29 -22.48 3.74
N ALA A 182 -0.19 -23.09 2.66
CA ALA A 182 0.00 -24.50 2.34
C ALA A 182 1.22 -24.79 1.46
N ILE A 183 1.70 -23.79 0.74
CA ILE A 183 2.90 -23.90 -0.07
C ILE A 183 4.08 -23.63 0.85
N GLY A 184 4.65 -24.62 1.50
CA GLY A 184 5.88 -24.64 2.31
C GLY A 184 6.66 -23.33 2.43
N ALA A 185 7.90 -23.26 2.23
CA ALA A 185 8.76 -22.10 2.41
C ALA A 185 8.55 -21.02 1.31
N LEU A 186 7.41 -20.31 1.32
CA LEU A 186 7.34 -19.03 0.62
C LEU A 186 7.90 -17.96 1.54
N ASP A 187 9.22 -17.77 1.46
CA ASP A 187 9.90 -16.60 2.02
C ASP A 187 9.60 -15.35 1.19
N SER A 188 8.75 -15.44 0.18
CA SER A 188 8.40 -14.34 -0.70
C SER A 188 6.93 -14.41 -1.11
N ILE A 189 6.30 -13.25 -1.09
CA ILE A 189 5.07 -13.01 -1.83
C ILE A 189 5.44 -13.19 -3.31
N VAL A 190 4.82 -14.17 -3.97
CA VAL A 190 5.02 -14.37 -5.41
C VAL A 190 4.12 -13.39 -6.15
N PRO A 191 4.65 -12.35 -6.78
CA PRO A 191 3.85 -11.46 -7.61
C PRO A 191 3.16 -12.27 -8.72
N GLY A 192 1.90 -11.95 -9.00
CA GLY A 192 1.15 -12.61 -10.07
C GLY A 192 0.42 -13.90 -9.69
N GLY A 193 0.58 -14.38 -8.46
CA GLY A 193 -0.20 -15.51 -7.95
C GLY A 193 0.25 -16.88 -8.46
N LEU A 194 -0.60 -17.89 -8.25
CA LEU A 194 -0.41 -19.27 -8.76
C LEU A 194 -1.36 -19.50 -9.94
N GLY A 195 -0.79 -19.84 -11.09
CA GLY A 195 -1.55 -20.26 -12.26
C GLY A 195 -1.77 -21.79 -12.31
N PRO A 196 -2.57 -22.27 -13.29
CA PRO A 196 -2.79 -23.70 -13.50
C PRO A 196 -1.51 -24.50 -13.71
N ASP A 197 -0.51 -23.86 -14.31
CA ASP A 197 0.77 -24.48 -14.69
C ASP A 197 1.90 -24.21 -13.68
N SER A 198 1.61 -23.57 -12.54
CA SER A 198 2.61 -23.32 -11.51
C SER A 198 3.16 -24.64 -10.97
N PRO A 199 4.49 -24.77 -10.82
CA PRO A 199 5.11 -25.98 -10.26
C PRO A 199 4.72 -26.23 -8.83
N ASP A 200 4.56 -25.15 -8.05
CA ASP A 200 4.19 -25.20 -6.64
C ASP A 200 2.66 -25.19 -6.50
N LYS A 201 2.11 -26.31 -6.08
CA LYS A 201 0.68 -26.43 -5.81
C LYS A 201 0.43 -26.64 -4.31
N PRO A 202 -0.53 -25.92 -3.73
CA PRO A 202 -0.87 -26.12 -2.34
C PRO A 202 -1.48 -27.50 -2.13
N ASP A 203 -1.08 -28.20 -1.06
CA ASP A 203 -1.80 -29.38 -0.58
C ASP A 203 -3.19 -28.94 -0.08
N PRO A 204 -4.30 -29.48 -0.63
CA PRO A 204 -5.65 -29.02 -0.29
C PRO A 204 -6.02 -29.19 1.19
N ASP A 205 -5.56 -30.28 1.82
CA ASP A 205 -5.88 -30.56 3.22
C ASP A 205 -5.08 -29.65 4.16
N VAL A 206 -3.83 -29.37 3.82
CA VAL A 206 -3.00 -28.40 4.54
C VAL A 206 -3.59 -26.99 4.37
N ALA A 207 -3.97 -26.63 3.16
CA ALA A 207 -4.59 -25.34 2.85
C ALA A 207 -5.86 -25.12 3.68
N MET A 208 -6.73 -26.12 3.73
CA MET A 208 -7.97 -26.04 4.50
C MET A 208 -7.71 -25.91 6.01
N ARG A 209 -6.79 -26.70 6.56
CA ARG A 209 -6.48 -26.65 8.00
C ARG A 209 -5.86 -25.32 8.40
N ARG A 210 -4.83 -24.86 7.66
CA ARG A 210 -4.11 -23.62 7.99
C ARG A 210 -4.97 -22.40 7.73
N GLY A 211 -5.71 -22.38 6.59
CA GLY A 211 -6.59 -21.28 6.25
C GLY A 211 -7.77 -21.08 7.23
N ARG A 212 -8.18 -22.14 7.95
CA ARG A 212 -9.19 -22.03 9.01
C ARG A 212 -8.60 -21.65 10.37
N ALA A 213 -7.30 -21.87 10.55
CA ALA A 213 -6.61 -21.56 11.81
C ALA A 213 -6.04 -20.15 11.85
N ALA A 214 -5.85 -19.53 10.68
CA ALA A 214 -5.38 -18.16 10.54
C ALA A 214 -6.54 -17.16 10.69
#